data_2c6cd589075705af1b08cf6e56f0efa6
#
_entry.id   2c6cd589075705af1b08cf6e56f0efa6
#
_cell.length_a   1.000
_cell.length_b   1.000
_cell.length_c   1.000
_cell.angle_alpha   90.00
_cell.angle_beta   90.00
_cell.angle_gamma   90.00
#
_symmetry.space_group_name_H-M   'P 1'
#
loop_
_entity.id
_entity.type
_entity.pdbx_description
1 polymer ?
#
loop_
_entity_poly.entity_id
_entity_poly.type
_entity_poly.pdbx_seq_one_letter_code
_entity_poly.pdbx_strand_id
1 'polypeptide(L)'
;MWFLLFMTTGLAVAVVSGIFGLGRHRGLYPLAAILGLLLLVGLIALGRSIRRMAVPLSDVMEAADRVAGGDYAVRVTERGPREMRRLARSFNQMTERLGSDEDRRRNLLADVAHELRTPLSVILGNTEGMLDGLYPADPEHLQPLLETTRVMARLLDDLQILSTAEAGALKLHREPADPAHLVADAVAAFRSRAEEKGVRLEDGAANGLPVLEVDPVRVGEVLSNLVANAVRHTPSGGSVTVTAEPAQNGAVAFAVSDTGPGIPPEALPHVFDRFVKSSDSGGAGLGLAIAKSLVEAHGGTISAESGPEGGTAVRFTLGSAPEAGSGR
;
A
#
# COMPACT_ATOMS: atom_id res chain seq x y z
N MET A 1 -14.47 11.83 48.65
CA MET A 1 -15.45 11.02 49.42
C MET A 1 -15.86 11.68 50.72
N TRP A 2 -14.95 12.12 51.57
CA TRP A 2 -15.26 12.78 52.86
C TRP A 2 -16.01 14.12 52.73
N PHE A 3 -15.71 14.94 51.75
CA PHE A 3 -16.36 16.23 51.51
C PHE A 3 -17.81 16.08 51.09
N LEU A 4 -18.17 15.06 50.29
CA LEU A 4 -19.56 14.72 49.94
C LEU A 4 -20.34 14.22 51.14
N LEU A 5 -19.68 13.44 52.02
CA LEU A 5 -20.34 12.98 53.28
C LEU A 5 -20.60 14.14 54.22
N PHE A 6 -19.68 15.10 54.36
CA PHE A 6 -19.84 16.28 55.19
C PHE A 6 -20.95 17.21 54.66
N MET A 7 -21.06 17.39 53.34
CA MET A 7 -22.10 18.19 52.71
C MET A 7 -23.48 17.54 52.78
N THR A 8 -23.58 16.22 52.63
CA THR A 8 -24.86 15.50 52.77
C THR A 8 -25.36 15.50 54.23
N THR A 9 -24.47 15.36 55.24
CA THR A 9 -24.80 15.48 56.63
C THR A 9 -25.19 16.91 57.02
N GLY A 10 -24.48 17.92 56.49
CA GLY A 10 -24.84 19.34 56.70
C GLY A 10 -26.21 19.69 56.10
N LEU A 11 -26.51 19.19 54.89
CA LEU A 11 -27.81 19.38 54.24
C LEU A 11 -28.94 18.65 54.99
N ALA A 12 -28.70 17.41 55.46
CA ALA A 12 -29.65 16.63 56.25
C ALA A 12 -29.98 17.35 57.59
N VAL A 13 -28.94 17.89 58.25
CA VAL A 13 -29.13 18.65 59.47
C VAL A 13 -29.92 19.95 59.21
N ALA A 14 -29.66 20.68 58.12
CA ALA A 14 -30.39 21.88 57.76
C ALA A 14 -31.86 21.60 57.43
N VAL A 15 -32.13 20.50 56.71
CA VAL A 15 -33.50 20.05 56.38
C VAL A 15 -34.26 19.62 57.65
N VAL A 16 -33.63 18.83 58.51
CA VAL A 16 -34.24 18.36 59.76
C VAL A 16 -34.50 19.56 60.70
N SER A 17 -33.58 20.50 60.83
CA SER A 17 -33.77 21.74 61.62
C SER A 17 -34.90 22.65 61.07
N GLY A 18 -35.07 22.66 59.74
CA GLY A 18 -36.13 23.38 59.05
C GLY A 18 -37.54 22.75 59.31
N ILE A 19 -37.59 21.40 59.34
CA ILE A 19 -38.88 20.66 59.59
C ILE A 19 -39.31 20.78 61.05
N PHE A 20 -38.41 20.80 62.02
CA PHE A 20 -38.72 20.85 63.45
C PHE A 20 -38.94 22.25 64.00
N GLY A 21 -38.90 23.31 63.21
CA GLY A 21 -39.41 24.62 63.54
C GLY A 21 -38.77 25.38 64.69
N LEU A 22 -37.49 25.07 65.03
CA LEU A 22 -36.69 25.74 66.01
C LEU A 22 -35.98 26.97 65.39
N GLY A 23 -36.77 28.11 65.31
CA GLY A 23 -36.11 29.37 64.93
C GLY A 23 -37.06 30.40 64.25
N ARG A 24 -36.85 31.66 64.57
CA ARG A 24 -37.66 32.86 64.21
C ARG A 24 -37.56 33.28 62.73
N HIS A 25 -36.89 32.44 61.85
CA HIS A 25 -36.69 32.76 60.45
C HIS A 25 -37.27 31.68 59.51
N ARG A 26 -38.53 31.34 59.62
CA ARG A 26 -39.24 30.28 58.84
C ARG A 26 -39.17 30.45 57.33
N GLY A 27 -38.87 31.65 56.82
CA GLY A 27 -38.81 31.92 55.35
C GLY A 27 -37.48 31.63 54.67
N LEU A 28 -36.34 31.54 55.38
CA LEU A 28 -34.98 31.37 54.78
C LEU A 28 -34.56 29.91 54.62
N TYR A 29 -35.11 29.00 55.42
CA TYR A 29 -34.71 27.56 55.35
C TYR A 29 -35.11 26.85 54.06
N PRO A 30 -36.29 27.04 53.46
CA PRO A 30 -36.65 26.40 52.20
C PRO A 30 -35.77 26.92 51.05
N LEU A 31 -35.39 28.20 51.06
CA LEU A 31 -34.49 28.76 50.09
C LEU A 31 -33.08 28.17 50.20
N ALA A 32 -32.54 28.00 51.40
CA ALA A 32 -31.24 27.38 51.66
C ALA A 32 -31.22 25.88 51.25
N ALA A 33 -32.33 25.16 51.52
CA ALA A 33 -32.47 23.76 51.08
C ALA A 33 -32.51 23.62 49.56
N ILE A 34 -33.23 24.50 48.87
CA ILE A 34 -33.30 24.52 47.40
C ILE A 34 -31.89 24.84 46.80
N LEU A 35 -31.20 25.83 47.37
CA LEU A 35 -29.86 26.22 46.95
C LEU A 35 -28.85 25.06 47.13
N GLY A 36 -28.91 24.36 48.27
CA GLY A 36 -28.12 23.21 48.58
C GLY A 36 -28.39 22.04 47.64
N LEU A 37 -29.67 21.78 47.30
CA LEU A 37 -30.06 20.76 46.34
C LEU A 37 -29.54 21.07 44.91
N LEU A 38 -29.66 22.33 44.47
CA LEU A 38 -29.18 22.80 43.19
C LEU A 38 -27.65 22.65 43.10
N LEU A 39 -26.93 23.00 44.17
CA LEU A 39 -25.47 22.86 44.25
C LEU A 39 -25.04 21.39 44.22
N LEU A 40 -25.78 20.51 44.92
CA LEU A 40 -25.54 19.06 44.89
C LEU A 40 -25.77 18.48 43.49
N VAL A 41 -26.89 18.84 42.85
CA VAL A 41 -27.20 18.43 41.48
C VAL A 41 -26.14 18.95 40.52
N GLY A 42 -25.69 20.21 40.68
CA GLY A 42 -24.60 20.79 39.91
C GLY A 42 -23.28 20.02 40.04
N LEU A 43 -22.90 19.66 41.28
CA LEU A 43 -21.72 18.88 41.57
C LEU A 43 -21.78 17.45 40.97
N ILE A 44 -22.93 16.81 41.08
CA ILE A 44 -23.18 15.49 40.46
C ILE A 44 -23.07 15.58 38.92
N ALA A 45 -23.70 16.59 38.34
CA ALA A 45 -23.66 16.84 36.91
C ALA A 45 -22.23 17.12 36.42
N LEU A 46 -21.47 17.95 37.15
CA LEU A 46 -20.06 18.25 36.88
C LEU A 46 -19.19 16.98 36.98
N GLY A 47 -19.35 16.19 38.07
CA GLY A 47 -18.63 14.94 38.23
C GLY A 47 -18.92 13.92 37.12
N ARG A 48 -20.21 13.82 36.70
CA ARG A 48 -20.59 13.00 35.55
C ARG A 48 -20.00 13.53 34.23
N SER A 49 -19.98 14.85 34.06
CA SER A 49 -19.38 15.48 32.86
C SER A 49 -17.89 15.21 32.77
N ILE A 50 -17.16 15.39 33.88
CA ILE A 50 -15.72 15.10 33.95
C ILE A 50 -15.46 13.62 33.65
N ARG A 51 -16.21 12.70 34.27
CA ARG A 51 -16.04 11.27 34.00
C ARG A 51 -16.35 10.90 32.56
N ARG A 52 -17.32 11.55 31.92
CA ARG A 52 -17.64 11.33 30.49
C ARG A 52 -16.52 11.73 29.54
N MET A 53 -15.60 12.60 29.98
CA MET A 53 -14.44 13.01 29.20
C MET A 53 -13.17 12.28 29.63
N ALA A 54 -12.96 12.09 30.95
CA ALA A 54 -11.73 11.50 31.48
C ALA A 54 -11.60 10.01 31.15
N VAL A 55 -12.70 9.24 31.24
CA VAL A 55 -12.64 7.80 30.97
C VAL A 55 -12.29 7.49 29.49
N PRO A 56 -12.95 8.06 28.48
CA PRO A 56 -12.57 7.82 27.10
C PRO A 56 -11.13 8.27 26.76
N LEU A 57 -10.66 9.35 27.39
CA LEU A 57 -9.29 9.82 27.22
C LEU A 57 -8.27 8.81 27.78
N SER A 58 -8.55 8.27 28.97
CA SER A 58 -7.72 7.23 29.58
C SER A 58 -7.66 5.97 28.70
N ASP A 59 -8.82 5.57 28.12
CA ASP A 59 -8.87 4.42 27.20
C ASP A 59 -7.99 4.64 25.95
N VAL A 60 -8.01 5.87 25.41
CA VAL A 60 -7.14 6.21 24.25
C VAL A 60 -5.68 6.20 24.62
N MET A 61 -5.33 6.71 25.81
CA MET A 61 -3.94 6.70 26.30
C MET A 61 -3.42 5.28 26.51
N GLU A 62 -4.20 4.42 27.18
CA GLU A 62 -3.85 3.01 27.36
C GLU A 62 -3.72 2.25 26.03
N ALA A 63 -4.64 2.52 25.12
CA ALA A 63 -4.56 1.95 23.77
C ALA A 63 -3.34 2.45 23.00
N ALA A 64 -2.95 3.72 23.16
CA ALA A 64 -1.75 4.28 22.53
C ALA A 64 -0.46 3.61 23.04
N ASP A 65 -0.38 3.34 24.35
CA ASP A 65 0.75 2.61 24.94
C ASP A 65 0.85 1.18 24.37
N ARG A 66 -0.29 0.50 24.17
CA ARG A 66 -0.32 -0.82 23.53
C ARG A 66 0.11 -0.77 22.07
N VAL A 67 -0.35 0.24 21.31
CA VAL A 67 0.06 0.46 19.92
C VAL A 67 1.56 0.73 19.84
N ALA A 68 2.11 1.52 20.76
CA ALA A 68 3.56 1.76 20.85
C ALA A 68 4.35 0.47 21.14
N GLY A 69 3.73 -0.51 21.84
CA GLY A 69 4.25 -1.85 22.06
C GLY A 69 4.04 -2.83 20.88
N GLY A 70 3.46 -2.36 19.77
CA GLY A 70 3.24 -3.18 18.56
C GLY A 70 1.88 -3.92 18.51
N ASP A 71 0.97 -3.67 19.45
CA ASP A 71 -0.38 -4.25 19.42
C ASP A 71 -1.32 -3.35 18.60
N TYR A 72 -1.32 -3.57 17.28
CA TYR A 72 -2.18 -2.81 16.36
C TYR A 72 -3.61 -3.35 16.28
N ALA A 73 -3.93 -4.46 16.97
CA ALA A 73 -5.30 -5.00 17.02
C ALA A 73 -6.19 -4.27 18.03
N VAL A 74 -5.61 -3.44 18.91
CA VAL A 74 -6.36 -2.68 19.91
C VAL A 74 -7.36 -1.72 19.27
N ARG A 75 -8.56 -1.64 19.84
CA ARG A 75 -9.59 -0.69 19.40
C ARG A 75 -10.16 0.02 20.61
N VAL A 76 -10.40 1.31 20.46
CA VAL A 76 -11.04 2.16 21.48
C VAL A 76 -12.53 2.26 21.19
N THR A 77 -13.37 2.10 22.22
CA THR A 77 -14.81 2.24 22.08
C THR A 77 -15.19 3.69 21.83
N GLU A 78 -15.99 3.97 20.79
CA GLU A 78 -16.49 5.29 20.42
C GLU A 78 -17.58 5.76 21.39
N ARG A 79 -17.21 6.22 22.58
CA ARG A 79 -18.14 6.69 23.64
C ARG A 79 -17.82 8.10 24.11
N GLY A 80 -18.78 8.74 24.78
CA GLY A 80 -18.64 10.10 25.30
C GLY A 80 -19.18 11.19 24.36
N PRO A 81 -18.78 12.46 24.58
CA PRO A 81 -19.10 13.62 23.73
C PRO A 81 -18.67 13.42 22.27
N ARG A 82 -19.17 14.27 21.38
CA ARG A 82 -18.84 14.19 19.93
C ARG A 82 -17.35 14.21 19.65
N GLU A 83 -16.61 15.04 20.36
CA GLU A 83 -15.15 15.23 20.24
C GLU A 83 -14.41 13.94 20.62
N MET A 84 -14.81 13.27 21.70
CA MET A 84 -14.22 12.02 22.16
C MET A 84 -14.49 10.87 21.19
N ARG A 85 -15.72 10.78 20.67
CA ARG A 85 -16.05 9.78 19.64
C ARG A 85 -15.24 10.00 18.36
N ARG A 86 -15.06 11.27 17.96
CA ARG A 86 -14.22 11.60 16.80
C ARG A 86 -12.76 11.21 17.02
N LEU A 87 -12.22 11.50 18.21
CA LEU A 87 -10.86 11.10 18.59
C LEU A 87 -10.70 9.58 18.55
N ALA A 88 -11.61 8.83 19.19
CA ALA A 88 -11.59 7.36 19.19
C ALA A 88 -11.66 6.79 17.76
N ARG A 89 -12.50 7.36 16.89
CA ARG A 89 -12.59 6.95 15.49
C ARG A 89 -11.31 7.21 14.72
N SER A 90 -10.73 8.40 14.84
CA SER A 90 -9.46 8.75 14.19
C SER A 90 -8.32 7.87 14.69
N PHE A 91 -8.29 7.57 16.00
CA PHE A 91 -7.35 6.64 16.59
C PHE A 91 -7.50 5.23 16.01
N ASN A 92 -8.72 4.69 15.96
CA ASN A 92 -8.99 3.37 15.40
C ASN A 92 -8.58 3.26 13.92
N GLN A 93 -8.86 4.31 13.12
CA GLN A 93 -8.43 4.38 11.72
C GLN A 93 -6.91 4.41 11.58
N MET A 94 -6.23 5.17 12.43
CA MET A 94 -4.76 5.20 12.45
C MET A 94 -4.18 3.83 12.81
N THR A 95 -4.72 3.17 13.85
CA THR A 95 -4.26 1.86 14.30
C THR A 95 -4.49 0.79 13.24
N GLU A 96 -5.61 0.84 12.52
CA GLU A 96 -5.91 -0.06 11.41
C GLU A 96 -4.91 0.09 10.26
N ARG A 97 -4.56 1.33 9.90
CA ARG A 97 -3.53 1.60 8.89
C ARG A 97 -2.17 1.08 9.32
N LEU A 98 -1.74 1.38 10.55
CA LEU A 98 -0.47 0.90 11.09
C LEU A 98 -0.40 -0.63 11.10
N GLY A 99 -1.49 -1.32 11.51
CA GLY A 99 -1.56 -2.78 11.47
C GLY A 99 -1.45 -3.33 10.06
N SER A 100 -2.20 -2.75 9.12
CA SER A 100 -2.13 -3.15 7.70
C SER A 100 -0.74 -2.94 7.09
N ASP A 101 -0.06 -1.84 7.42
CA ASP A 101 1.28 -1.54 6.92
C ASP A 101 2.32 -2.50 7.52
N GLU A 102 2.21 -2.84 8.81
CA GLU A 102 3.10 -3.81 9.46
C GLU A 102 2.89 -5.23 8.90
N ASP A 103 1.63 -5.65 8.67
CA ASP A 103 1.33 -6.94 8.07
C ASP A 103 1.88 -7.03 6.63
N ARG A 104 1.73 -5.97 5.84
CA ARG A 104 2.33 -5.88 4.50
C ARG A 104 3.86 -6.01 4.55
N ARG A 105 4.49 -5.32 5.51
CA ARG A 105 5.93 -5.39 5.70
C ARG A 105 6.40 -6.78 6.10
N ARG A 106 5.68 -7.44 7.03
CA ARG A 106 6.00 -8.82 7.45
C ARG A 106 5.86 -9.81 6.30
N ASN A 107 4.78 -9.72 5.55
CA ASN A 107 4.55 -10.58 4.39
C ASN A 107 5.65 -10.37 3.34
N LEU A 108 6.00 -9.11 3.04
CA LEU A 108 7.10 -8.80 2.13
C LEU A 108 8.41 -9.47 2.56
N LEU A 109 8.79 -9.36 3.85
CA LEU A 109 10.03 -9.97 4.34
C LEU A 109 10.00 -11.51 4.26
N ALA A 110 8.85 -12.12 4.52
CA ALA A 110 8.67 -13.55 4.41
C ALA A 110 8.80 -14.01 2.94
N ASP A 111 8.16 -13.30 2.02
CA ASP A 111 8.19 -13.60 0.59
C ASP A 111 9.61 -13.42 0.02
N VAL A 112 10.29 -12.32 0.37
CA VAL A 112 11.69 -12.08 0.00
C VAL A 112 12.60 -13.20 0.49
N ALA A 113 12.46 -13.59 1.75
CA ALA A 113 13.26 -14.67 2.33
C ALA A 113 13.04 -16.00 1.60
N HIS A 114 11.78 -16.26 1.18
CA HIS A 114 11.44 -17.46 0.43
C HIS A 114 12.06 -17.44 -0.97
N GLU A 115 11.89 -16.34 -1.71
CA GLU A 115 12.41 -16.19 -3.08
C GLU A 115 13.94 -16.14 -3.16
N LEU A 116 14.61 -15.70 -2.10
CA LEU A 116 16.09 -15.74 -2.04
C LEU A 116 16.62 -17.12 -1.62
N ARG A 117 15.89 -17.86 -0.79
CA ARG A 117 16.35 -19.17 -0.30
C ARG A 117 16.51 -20.19 -1.41
N THR A 118 15.58 -20.22 -2.35
CA THR A 118 15.59 -21.19 -3.47
C THR A 118 16.85 -21.08 -4.34
N PRO A 119 17.16 -19.92 -4.96
CA PRO A 119 18.37 -19.77 -5.78
C PRO A 119 19.65 -19.94 -4.95
N LEU A 120 19.65 -19.46 -3.70
CA LEU A 120 20.81 -19.63 -2.81
C LEU A 120 21.11 -21.11 -2.55
N SER A 121 20.08 -21.92 -2.31
CA SER A 121 20.24 -23.37 -2.11
C SER A 121 20.77 -24.06 -3.35
N VAL A 122 20.36 -23.62 -4.55
CA VAL A 122 20.89 -24.15 -5.83
C VAL A 122 22.37 -23.80 -5.99
N ILE A 123 22.74 -22.55 -5.71
CA ILE A 123 24.14 -22.11 -5.78
C ILE A 123 25.00 -22.91 -4.79
N LEU A 124 24.55 -23.01 -3.54
CA LEU A 124 25.27 -23.69 -2.48
C LEU A 124 25.45 -25.17 -2.81
N GLY A 125 24.37 -25.90 -3.14
CA GLY A 125 24.44 -27.33 -3.42
C GLY A 125 25.31 -27.67 -4.63
N ASN A 126 25.27 -26.87 -5.71
CA ASN A 126 26.15 -27.08 -6.85
C ASN A 126 27.61 -26.77 -6.49
N THR A 127 27.87 -25.71 -5.72
CA THR A 127 29.24 -25.36 -5.31
C THR A 127 29.84 -26.41 -4.38
N GLU A 128 29.04 -26.91 -3.41
CA GLU A 128 29.44 -28.04 -2.54
C GLU A 128 29.72 -29.30 -3.35
N GLY A 129 28.84 -29.65 -4.32
CA GLY A 129 29.04 -30.79 -5.19
C GLY A 129 30.34 -30.70 -6.05
N MET A 130 30.70 -29.47 -6.47
CA MET A 130 31.98 -29.24 -7.16
C MET A 130 33.19 -29.41 -6.21
N LEU A 131 33.08 -28.88 -4.98
CA LEU A 131 34.14 -29.02 -3.96
C LEU A 131 34.37 -30.47 -3.55
N ASP A 132 33.30 -31.27 -3.47
CA ASP A 132 33.35 -32.70 -3.15
C ASP A 132 33.77 -33.58 -4.35
N GLY A 133 33.98 -32.95 -5.51
CA GLY A 133 34.40 -33.66 -6.73
C GLY A 133 33.29 -34.47 -7.40
N LEU A 134 32.03 -34.23 -7.04
CA LEU A 134 30.85 -34.86 -7.68
C LEU A 134 30.56 -34.28 -9.05
N TYR A 135 30.86 -33.02 -9.26
CA TYR A 135 30.71 -32.30 -10.52
C TYR A 135 32.04 -31.61 -10.91
N PRO A 136 32.43 -31.60 -12.19
CA PRO A 136 33.58 -30.82 -12.65
C PRO A 136 33.25 -29.31 -12.61
N ALA A 137 34.26 -28.50 -12.31
CA ALA A 137 34.16 -27.05 -12.38
C ALA A 137 34.40 -26.56 -13.83
N ASP A 138 33.53 -26.97 -14.74
CA ASP A 138 33.58 -26.62 -16.15
C ASP A 138 32.48 -25.62 -16.55
N PRO A 139 32.49 -25.08 -17.77
CA PRO A 139 31.49 -24.13 -18.22
C PRO A 139 30.03 -24.65 -18.14
N GLU A 140 29.83 -25.95 -18.33
CA GLU A 140 28.49 -26.56 -18.31
C GLU A 140 27.86 -26.48 -16.90
N HIS A 141 28.64 -26.67 -15.86
CA HIS A 141 28.20 -26.59 -14.48
C HIS A 141 28.27 -25.17 -13.87
N LEU A 142 29.21 -24.33 -14.36
CA LEU A 142 29.37 -22.95 -13.89
C LEU A 142 28.32 -21.99 -14.50
N GLN A 143 27.88 -22.23 -15.76
CA GLN A 143 26.88 -21.37 -16.43
C GLN A 143 25.57 -21.27 -15.69
N PRO A 144 24.93 -22.37 -15.20
CA PRO A 144 23.71 -22.30 -14.42
C PRO A 144 23.88 -21.54 -13.09
N LEU A 145 25.04 -21.62 -12.45
CA LEU A 145 25.34 -20.83 -11.23
C LEU A 145 25.40 -19.35 -11.53
N LEU A 146 26.08 -18.97 -12.62
CA LEU A 146 26.13 -17.58 -13.04
C LEU A 146 24.75 -17.03 -13.37
N GLU A 147 23.92 -17.80 -14.07
CA GLU A 147 22.53 -17.42 -14.37
C GLU A 147 21.69 -17.27 -13.11
N THR A 148 21.80 -18.21 -12.17
CA THR A 148 21.11 -18.15 -10.89
C THR A 148 21.53 -16.91 -10.07
N THR A 149 22.84 -16.60 -10.07
CA THR A 149 23.37 -15.39 -9.42
C THR A 149 22.84 -14.11 -10.07
N ARG A 150 22.74 -14.06 -11.40
CA ARG A 150 22.14 -12.93 -12.13
C ARG A 150 20.64 -12.76 -11.83
N VAL A 151 19.92 -13.86 -11.65
CA VAL A 151 18.51 -13.82 -11.22
C VAL A 151 18.39 -13.22 -9.82
N MET A 152 19.26 -13.62 -8.88
CA MET A 152 19.30 -13.03 -7.54
C MET A 152 19.62 -11.54 -7.54
N ALA A 153 20.62 -11.12 -8.33
CA ALA A 153 20.97 -9.70 -8.46
C ALA A 153 19.78 -8.87 -8.95
N ARG A 154 19.10 -9.32 -10.00
CA ARG A 154 17.88 -8.66 -10.50
C ARG A 154 16.78 -8.60 -9.45
N LEU A 155 16.54 -9.68 -8.68
CA LEU A 155 15.56 -9.69 -7.61
C LEU A 155 15.86 -8.63 -6.54
N LEU A 156 17.14 -8.45 -6.18
CA LEU A 156 17.55 -7.42 -5.23
C LEU A 156 17.34 -6.00 -5.78
N ASP A 157 17.66 -5.76 -7.06
CA ASP A 157 17.40 -4.48 -7.74
C ASP A 157 15.89 -4.18 -7.77
N ASP A 158 15.07 -5.17 -8.13
CA ASP A 158 13.61 -5.10 -8.14
C ASP A 158 13.04 -4.72 -6.77
N LEU A 159 13.53 -5.33 -5.71
CA LEU A 159 13.14 -5.03 -4.33
C LEU A 159 13.56 -3.63 -3.90
N GLN A 160 14.74 -3.16 -4.34
CA GLN A 160 15.20 -1.81 -4.04
C GLN A 160 14.30 -0.76 -4.71
N ILE A 161 13.91 -1.00 -5.98
CA ILE A 161 12.97 -0.12 -6.70
C ILE A 161 11.63 -0.05 -5.97
N LEU A 162 11.05 -1.19 -5.63
CA LEU A 162 9.78 -1.26 -4.90
C LEU A 162 9.86 -0.54 -3.55
N SER A 163 10.92 -0.79 -2.77
CA SER A 163 11.11 -0.17 -1.47
C SER A 163 11.25 1.36 -1.56
N THR A 164 12.01 1.86 -2.54
CA THR A 164 12.20 3.30 -2.73
C THR A 164 10.95 3.98 -3.28
N ALA A 165 10.21 3.32 -4.16
CA ALA A 165 8.96 3.84 -4.70
C ALA A 165 7.88 3.95 -3.60
N GLU A 166 7.72 2.94 -2.75
CA GLU A 166 6.77 2.96 -1.64
C GLU A 166 7.09 4.00 -0.57
N ALA A 167 8.37 4.22 -0.31
CA ALA A 167 8.80 5.28 0.59
C ALA A 167 8.59 6.69 -0.01
N GLY A 168 8.12 6.81 -1.27
CA GLY A 168 8.04 8.07 -1.98
C GLY A 168 9.42 8.70 -2.23
N ALA A 169 10.48 7.91 -2.11
CA ALA A 169 11.88 8.35 -2.19
C ALA A 169 12.50 8.09 -3.57
N LEU A 170 11.74 7.52 -4.50
CA LEU A 170 12.22 7.26 -5.85
C LEU A 170 12.46 8.58 -6.58
N LYS A 171 13.71 8.88 -6.87
CA LYS A 171 14.08 10.06 -7.66
C LYS A 171 13.99 9.71 -9.13
N LEU A 172 13.13 10.42 -9.86
CA LEU A 172 12.99 10.30 -11.31
C LEU A 172 13.89 11.34 -12.00
N HIS A 173 14.66 10.92 -12.96
CA HIS A 173 15.44 11.77 -13.85
C HIS A 173 14.61 12.08 -15.09
N ARG A 174 13.69 13.04 -14.96
CA ARG A 174 12.77 13.40 -16.05
C ARG A 174 13.51 14.16 -17.12
N GLU A 175 13.28 13.77 -18.38
CA GLU A 175 13.77 14.45 -19.59
C GLU A 175 12.75 14.30 -20.70
N PRO A 176 12.80 15.17 -21.74
CA PRO A 176 11.94 15.03 -22.90
C PRO A 176 12.19 13.70 -23.61
N ALA A 177 11.18 12.86 -23.70
CA ALA A 177 11.24 11.56 -24.36
C ALA A 177 10.14 11.41 -25.41
N ASP A 178 10.47 10.82 -26.54
CA ASP A 178 9.50 10.47 -27.58
C ASP A 178 8.91 9.08 -27.26
N PRO A 179 7.59 9.01 -27.02
CA PRO A 179 6.91 7.75 -26.71
C PRO A 179 7.09 6.66 -27.78
N ALA A 180 7.17 7.05 -29.06
CA ALA A 180 7.36 6.11 -30.15
C ALA A 180 8.75 5.45 -30.09
N HIS A 181 9.78 6.21 -29.74
CA HIS A 181 11.12 5.63 -29.52
C HIS A 181 11.15 4.66 -28.33
N LEU A 182 10.47 4.99 -27.23
CA LEU A 182 10.40 4.10 -26.05
C LEU A 182 9.74 2.74 -26.38
N VAL A 183 8.68 2.77 -27.21
CA VAL A 183 8.03 1.54 -27.70
C VAL A 183 8.96 0.78 -28.64
N ALA A 184 9.57 1.46 -29.61
CA ALA A 184 10.48 0.82 -30.57
C ALA A 184 11.67 0.15 -29.88
N ASP A 185 12.28 0.81 -28.88
CA ASP A 185 13.40 0.27 -28.11
C ASP A 185 12.97 -0.99 -27.31
N ALA A 186 11.80 -0.95 -26.68
CA ALA A 186 11.25 -2.09 -25.96
C ALA A 186 10.99 -3.28 -26.89
N VAL A 187 10.37 -3.05 -28.06
CA VAL A 187 10.12 -4.08 -29.06
C VAL A 187 11.44 -4.65 -29.58
N ALA A 188 12.43 -3.80 -29.89
CA ALA A 188 13.73 -4.24 -30.37
C ALA A 188 14.47 -5.14 -29.36
N ALA A 189 14.41 -4.80 -28.06
CA ALA A 189 15.06 -5.55 -27.00
C ALA A 189 14.50 -6.99 -26.83
N PHE A 190 13.25 -7.23 -27.18
CA PHE A 190 12.60 -8.54 -27.01
C PHE A 190 12.39 -9.31 -28.32
N ARG A 191 12.78 -8.77 -29.47
CA ARG A 191 12.55 -9.37 -30.78
C ARG A 191 13.12 -10.78 -30.90
N SER A 192 14.41 -10.96 -30.62
CA SER A 192 15.05 -12.27 -30.68
C SER A 192 14.38 -13.31 -29.80
N ARG A 193 14.03 -12.91 -28.57
CA ARG A 193 13.36 -13.81 -27.61
C ARG A 193 11.95 -14.19 -28.06
N ALA A 194 11.22 -13.26 -28.67
CA ALA A 194 9.91 -13.52 -29.24
C ALA A 194 10.01 -14.48 -30.44
N GLU A 195 10.97 -14.24 -31.34
CA GLU A 195 11.25 -15.11 -32.50
C GLU A 195 11.62 -16.54 -32.07
N GLU A 196 12.52 -16.68 -31.10
CA GLU A 196 12.92 -17.99 -30.55
C GLU A 196 11.72 -18.77 -30.00
N LYS A 197 10.74 -18.05 -29.44
CA LYS A 197 9.51 -18.63 -28.91
C LYS A 197 8.41 -18.83 -29.97
N GLY A 198 8.60 -18.31 -31.18
CA GLY A 198 7.60 -18.33 -32.24
C GLY A 198 6.41 -17.38 -31.98
N VAL A 199 6.64 -16.27 -31.28
CA VAL A 199 5.65 -15.23 -30.99
C VAL A 199 5.93 -14.02 -31.88
N ARG A 200 4.90 -13.47 -32.53
CA ARG A 200 5.01 -12.22 -33.29
C ARG A 200 4.99 -11.03 -32.35
N LEU A 201 6.00 -10.20 -32.43
CA LEU A 201 6.10 -8.97 -31.64
C LEU A 201 6.01 -7.76 -32.55
N GLU A 202 4.98 -6.93 -32.34
CA GLU A 202 4.62 -5.82 -33.23
C GLU A 202 4.69 -4.48 -32.50
N ASP A 203 5.23 -3.47 -33.19
CA ASP A 203 5.22 -2.07 -32.79
C ASP A 203 3.99 -1.41 -33.42
N GLY A 204 3.10 -0.87 -32.61
CA GLY A 204 1.88 -0.18 -33.02
C GLY A 204 1.81 1.26 -32.50
N ALA A 205 2.96 1.92 -32.25
CA ALA A 205 2.97 3.30 -31.80
C ALA A 205 2.39 4.25 -32.87
N ALA A 206 1.47 5.13 -32.44
CA ALA A 206 0.90 6.14 -33.33
C ALA A 206 1.95 7.19 -33.72
N ASN A 207 1.77 7.79 -34.90
CA ASN A 207 2.61 8.90 -35.36
C ASN A 207 2.16 10.22 -34.67
N GLY A 208 3.14 11.10 -34.41
CA GLY A 208 2.85 12.45 -33.93
C GLY A 208 2.41 12.51 -32.46
N LEU A 209 2.89 11.59 -31.65
CA LEU A 209 2.67 11.59 -30.21
C LEU A 209 3.32 12.82 -29.55
N PRO A 210 2.73 13.38 -28.50
CA PRO A 210 3.36 14.45 -27.73
C PRO A 210 4.62 13.94 -27.01
N VAL A 211 5.65 14.76 -26.97
CA VAL A 211 6.85 14.50 -26.15
C VAL A 211 6.47 14.54 -24.68
N LEU A 212 6.92 13.57 -23.91
CA LEU A 212 6.65 13.44 -22.49
C LEU A 212 7.87 13.82 -21.65
N GLU A 213 7.63 14.50 -20.53
CA GLU A 213 8.63 14.76 -19.48
C GLU A 213 8.65 13.58 -18.49
N VAL A 214 9.41 12.56 -18.81
CA VAL A 214 9.49 11.30 -18.05
C VAL A 214 10.93 10.88 -17.83
N ASP A 215 11.14 9.89 -16.97
CA ASP A 215 12.42 9.16 -16.88
C ASP A 215 12.41 8.03 -17.91
N PRO A 216 13.13 8.15 -19.03
CA PRO A 216 13.06 7.16 -20.11
C PRO A 216 13.59 5.79 -19.70
N VAL A 217 14.57 5.74 -18.78
CA VAL A 217 15.09 4.47 -18.25
C VAL A 217 14.00 3.74 -17.48
N ARG A 218 13.26 4.46 -16.63
CA ARG A 218 12.19 3.86 -15.84
C ARG A 218 10.95 3.49 -16.67
N VAL A 219 10.61 4.31 -17.67
CA VAL A 219 9.52 3.94 -18.61
C VAL A 219 9.94 2.74 -19.48
N GLY A 220 11.20 2.68 -19.92
CA GLY A 220 11.75 1.51 -20.60
C GLY A 220 11.69 0.24 -19.73
N GLU A 221 11.92 0.37 -18.42
CA GLU A 221 11.78 -0.73 -17.45
C GLU A 221 10.31 -1.19 -17.31
N VAL A 222 9.35 -0.25 -17.28
CA VAL A 222 7.90 -0.57 -17.31
C VAL A 222 7.58 -1.40 -18.55
N LEU A 223 7.91 -0.88 -19.74
CA LEU A 223 7.65 -1.55 -21.01
C LEU A 223 8.32 -2.93 -21.07
N SER A 224 9.57 -3.03 -20.62
CA SER A 224 10.32 -4.30 -20.57
C SER A 224 9.63 -5.33 -19.69
N ASN A 225 9.14 -4.95 -18.52
CA ASN A 225 8.41 -5.84 -17.62
C ASN A 225 7.10 -6.33 -18.25
N LEU A 226 6.35 -5.44 -18.91
CA LEU A 226 5.10 -5.78 -19.57
C LEU A 226 5.34 -6.67 -20.81
N VAL A 227 6.29 -6.33 -21.66
CA VAL A 227 6.63 -7.12 -22.87
C VAL A 227 7.18 -8.49 -22.49
N ALA A 228 8.08 -8.56 -21.49
CA ALA A 228 8.61 -9.83 -21.01
C ALA A 228 7.50 -10.76 -20.51
N ASN A 229 6.52 -10.19 -19.79
CA ASN A 229 5.36 -10.93 -19.30
C ASN A 229 4.48 -11.42 -20.45
N ALA A 230 4.12 -10.54 -21.38
CA ALA A 230 3.32 -10.86 -22.56
C ALA A 230 3.96 -11.95 -23.42
N VAL A 231 5.25 -11.79 -23.79
CA VAL A 231 5.97 -12.81 -24.56
C VAL A 231 6.04 -14.13 -23.79
N ARG A 232 6.22 -14.11 -22.48
CA ARG A 232 6.28 -15.33 -21.65
C ARG A 232 4.99 -16.12 -21.70
N HIS A 233 3.84 -15.46 -21.60
CA HIS A 233 2.54 -16.12 -21.48
C HIS A 233 1.85 -16.37 -22.84
N THR A 234 2.32 -15.76 -23.92
CA THR A 234 1.80 -16.03 -25.25
C THR A 234 2.33 -17.36 -25.78
N PRO A 235 1.48 -18.29 -26.23
CA PRO A 235 1.94 -19.54 -26.86
C PRO A 235 2.57 -19.29 -28.22
N SER A 236 3.33 -20.26 -28.71
CA SER A 236 3.91 -20.21 -30.06
C SER A 236 2.80 -20.06 -31.13
N GLY A 237 3.03 -19.20 -32.10
CA GLY A 237 2.04 -18.79 -33.11
C GLY A 237 1.18 -17.59 -32.70
N GLY A 238 1.19 -17.18 -31.44
CA GLY A 238 0.51 -16.00 -30.95
C GLY A 238 1.21 -14.68 -31.29
N SER A 239 0.62 -13.58 -30.84
CA SER A 239 1.16 -12.23 -31.07
C SER A 239 1.13 -11.38 -29.80
N VAL A 240 2.10 -10.46 -29.72
CA VAL A 240 2.17 -9.40 -28.72
C VAL A 240 2.30 -8.08 -29.47
N THR A 241 1.46 -7.11 -29.13
CA THR A 241 1.45 -5.78 -29.73
C THR A 241 1.70 -4.73 -28.66
N VAL A 242 2.66 -3.85 -28.89
CA VAL A 242 2.97 -2.71 -28.02
C VAL A 242 2.52 -1.44 -28.70
N THR A 243 1.58 -0.71 -28.11
CA THR A 243 1.02 0.52 -28.67
C THR A 243 1.30 1.72 -27.78
N ALA A 244 1.34 2.89 -28.40
CA ALA A 244 1.28 4.18 -27.74
C ALA A 244 0.34 5.08 -28.52
N GLU A 245 -0.65 5.68 -27.85
CA GLU A 245 -1.70 6.49 -28.45
C GLU A 245 -1.91 7.79 -27.66
N PRO A 246 -2.34 8.89 -28.34
CA PRO A 246 -2.68 10.09 -27.62
C PRO A 246 -3.85 9.85 -26.64
N ALA A 247 -3.73 10.36 -25.42
CA ALA A 247 -4.78 10.34 -24.41
C ALA A 247 -5.24 11.77 -24.09
N GLN A 248 -6.21 11.91 -23.18
CA GLN A 248 -6.73 13.21 -22.79
C GLN A 248 -5.65 14.09 -22.14
N ASN A 249 -5.79 15.41 -22.25
CA ASN A 249 -4.93 16.41 -21.60
C ASN A 249 -3.43 16.30 -21.95
N GLY A 250 -3.08 15.90 -23.18
CA GLY A 250 -1.69 15.78 -23.60
C GLY A 250 -0.95 14.55 -23.00
N ALA A 251 -1.67 13.65 -22.37
CA ALA A 251 -1.11 12.38 -21.92
C ALA A 251 -0.95 11.39 -23.09
N VAL A 252 -0.16 10.35 -22.88
CA VAL A 252 -0.02 9.20 -23.79
C VAL A 252 -0.44 7.94 -23.04
N ALA A 253 -1.28 7.14 -23.68
CA ALA A 253 -1.66 5.82 -23.24
C ALA A 253 -0.78 4.78 -23.95
N PHE A 254 -0.06 4.00 -23.18
CA PHE A 254 0.69 2.83 -23.63
C PHE A 254 -0.12 1.58 -23.37
N ALA A 255 -0.04 0.61 -24.26
CA ALA A 255 -0.64 -0.70 -24.02
C ALA A 255 0.27 -1.83 -24.54
N VAL A 256 0.32 -2.90 -23.77
CA VAL A 256 0.92 -4.17 -24.20
C VAL A 256 -0.20 -5.19 -24.19
N SER A 257 -0.53 -5.70 -25.37
CA SER A 257 -1.61 -6.66 -25.59
C SER A 257 -1.06 -7.98 -26.13
N ASP A 258 -1.50 -9.09 -25.57
CA ASP A 258 -1.12 -10.43 -25.97
C ASP A 258 -2.33 -11.30 -26.35
N THR A 259 -2.07 -12.36 -27.10
CA THR A 259 -3.06 -13.39 -27.46
C THR A 259 -2.88 -14.66 -26.64
N GLY A 260 -2.41 -14.53 -25.40
CA GLY A 260 -2.22 -15.65 -24.49
C GLY A 260 -3.54 -16.18 -23.90
N PRO A 261 -3.47 -17.06 -22.89
CA PRO A 261 -4.65 -17.65 -22.27
C PRO A 261 -5.51 -16.66 -21.48
N GLY A 262 -5.02 -15.43 -21.26
CA GLY A 262 -5.69 -14.45 -20.43
C GLY A 262 -5.42 -14.65 -18.94
N ILE A 263 -6.05 -13.80 -18.13
CA ILE A 263 -5.95 -13.81 -16.67
C ILE A 263 -7.34 -14.18 -16.12
N PRO A 264 -7.44 -15.16 -15.22
CA PRO A 264 -8.70 -15.47 -14.56
C PRO A 264 -9.31 -14.26 -13.86
N PRO A 265 -10.65 -14.06 -13.91
CA PRO A 265 -11.31 -12.89 -13.33
C PRO A 265 -11.00 -12.68 -11.84
N GLU A 266 -10.84 -13.76 -11.08
CA GLU A 266 -10.49 -13.74 -9.67
C GLU A 266 -9.04 -13.26 -9.41
N ALA A 267 -8.14 -13.43 -10.38
CA ALA A 267 -6.75 -13.00 -10.28
C ALA A 267 -6.53 -11.54 -10.75
N LEU A 268 -7.40 -11.01 -11.62
CA LEU A 268 -7.26 -9.65 -12.17
C LEU A 268 -7.09 -8.55 -11.12
N PRO A 269 -7.83 -8.51 -9.99
CA PRO A 269 -7.62 -7.50 -8.95
C PRO A 269 -6.25 -7.55 -8.30
N HIS A 270 -5.57 -8.69 -8.37
CA HIS A 270 -4.33 -9.00 -7.67
C HIS A 270 -3.10 -9.11 -8.59
N VAL A 271 -3.24 -8.87 -9.89
CA VAL A 271 -2.12 -9.04 -10.85
C VAL A 271 -0.95 -8.10 -10.60
N PHE A 272 -1.20 -6.97 -9.97
CA PHE A 272 -0.18 -5.99 -9.59
C PHE A 272 0.35 -6.18 -8.16
N ASP A 273 -0.17 -7.18 -7.43
CA ASP A 273 0.35 -7.51 -6.11
C ASP A 273 1.71 -8.21 -6.26
N ARG A 274 2.58 -8.06 -5.27
CA ARG A 274 3.92 -8.64 -5.27
C ARG A 274 3.87 -10.15 -5.15
N PHE A 275 4.84 -10.82 -5.78
CA PHE A 275 5.00 -12.28 -5.72
C PHE A 275 3.80 -13.08 -6.23
N VAL A 276 2.84 -12.42 -6.89
CA VAL A 276 1.75 -13.13 -7.58
C VAL A 276 2.31 -13.80 -8.82
N LYS A 277 2.17 -15.13 -8.86
CA LYS A 277 2.66 -16.00 -9.94
C LYS A 277 1.50 -16.83 -10.48
N SER A 278 1.48 -17.07 -11.79
CA SER A 278 0.74 -18.22 -12.33
C SER A 278 1.56 -19.50 -12.11
N SER A 279 0.92 -20.66 -12.08
CA SER A 279 1.55 -21.97 -11.85
C SER A 279 2.75 -22.25 -12.75
N ASP A 280 2.82 -21.62 -13.93
CA ASP A 280 3.84 -21.83 -14.96
C ASP A 280 4.83 -20.66 -15.08
N SER A 281 4.81 -19.69 -14.15
CA SER A 281 5.65 -18.50 -14.24
C SER A 281 7.03 -18.72 -13.60
N GLY A 282 8.08 -18.79 -14.41
CA GLY A 282 9.49 -18.87 -13.95
C GLY A 282 10.09 -17.54 -13.45
N GLY A 283 9.28 -16.56 -13.06
CA GLY A 283 9.74 -15.26 -12.55
C GLY A 283 9.43 -15.06 -11.07
N ALA A 284 10.04 -14.03 -10.44
CA ALA A 284 9.81 -13.69 -9.04
C ALA A 284 8.40 -13.12 -8.74
N GLY A 285 7.59 -12.80 -9.75
CA GLY A 285 6.27 -12.19 -9.55
C GLY A 285 6.33 -10.71 -9.15
N LEU A 286 7.43 -10.02 -9.45
CA LEU A 286 7.62 -8.60 -9.11
C LEU A 286 7.40 -7.65 -10.30
N GLY A 287 7.52 -8.12 -11.55
CA GLY A 287 7.54 -7.26 -12.73
C GLY A 287 6.31 -6.36 -12.89
N LEU A 288 5.08 -6.87 -12.68
CA LEU A 288 3.86 -6.05 -12.74
C LEU A 288 3.75 -5.08 -11.56
N ALA A 289 4.18 -5.48 -10.36
CA ALA A 289 4.22 -4.61 -9.20
C ALA A 289 5.21 -3.45 -9.39
N ILE A 290 6.38 -3.71 -9.98
CA ILE A 290 7.37 -2.70 -10.36
C ILE A 290 6.78 -1.76 -11.41
N ALA A 291 6.19 -2.30 -12.47
CA ALA A 291 5.56 -1.50 -13.51
C ALA A 291 4.53 -0.53 -12.91
N LYS A 292 3.68 -1.01 -12.00
CA LYS A 292 2.71 -0.18 -11.28
C LYS A 292 3.39 0.90 -10.45
N SER A 293 4.38 0.55 -9.64
CA SER A 293 5.08 1.50 -8.78
C SER A 293 5.79 2.60 -9.59
N LEU A 294 6.41 2.24 -10.71
CA LEU A 294 7.09 3.19 -11.58
C LEU A 294 6.11 4.12 -12.32
N VAL A 295 4.98 3.60 -12.79
CA VAL A 295 3.92 4.41 -13.41
C VAL A 295 3.31 5.37 -12.41
N GLU A 296 2.99 4.91 -11.19
CA GLU A 296 2.45 5.75 -10.11
C GLU A 296 3.46 6.82 -9.67
N ALA A 297 4.75 6.52 -9.61
CA ALA A 297 5.80 7.50 -9.33
C ALA A 297 5.90 8.60 -10.40
N HIS A 298 5.56 8.29 -11.66
CA HIS A 298 5.41 9.29 -12.72
C HIS A 298 4.11 10.10 -12.65
N GLY A 299 3.18 9.74 -11.74
CA GLY A 299 1.84 10.35 -11.63
C GLY A 299 0.84 9.75 -12.62
N GLY A 300 1.16 8.62 -13.22
CA GLY A 300 0.30 7.89 -14.16
C GLY A 300 -0.62 6.88 -13.49
N THR A 301 -1.37 6.17 -14.31
CA THR A 301 -2.24 5.06 -13.89
C THR A 301 -1.97 3.83 -14.73
N ILE A 302 -2.13 2.64 -14.15
CA ILE A 302 -1.98 1.36 -14.85
C ILE A 302 -3.18 0.46 -14.55
N SER A 303 -3.60 -0.33 -15.54
CA SER A 303 -4.70 -1.30 -15.43
C SER A 303 -4.41 -2.52 -16.28
N ALA A 304 -5.06 -3.63 -15.95
CA ALA A 304 -5.02 -4.85 -16.72
C ALA A 304 -6.44 -5.30 -17.04
N GLU A 305 -6.64 -5.77 -18.25
CA GLU A 305 -7.89 -6.34 -18.75
C GLU A 305 -7.60 -7.67 -19.41
N SER A 306 -8.52 -8.61 -19.29
CA SER A 306 -8.45 -9.91 -19.99
C SER A 306 -9.76 -10.15 -20.72
N GLY A 307 -9.65 -10.56 -21.99
CA GLY A 307 -10.80 -10.87 -22.83
C GLY A 307 -11.46 -12.21 -22.45
N PRO A 308 -12.76 -12.38 -22.75
CA PRO A 308 -13.48 -13.62 -22.49
C PRO A 308 -12.99 -14.80 -23.36
N GLU A 309 -12.37 -14.53 -24.49
CA GLU A 309 -11.80 -15.52 -25.40
C GLU A 309 -10.29 -15.73 -25.19
N GLY A 310 -9.73 -15.16 -24.11
CA GLY A 310 -8.29 -15.10 -23.83
C GLY A 310 -7.68 -13.77 -24.20
N GLY A 311 -6.36 -13.70 -24.10
CA GLY A 311 -5.58 -12.47 -24.27
C GLY A 311 -5.60 -11.56 -23.05
N THR A 312 -4.52 -10.82 -22.89
CA THR A 312 -4.39 -9.80 -21.84
C THR A 312 -3.97 -8.49 -22.46
N ALA A 313 -4.52 -7.38 -21.96
CA ALA A 313 -4.06 -6.05 -22.27
C ALA A 313 -3.71 -5.32 -20.97
N VAL A 314 -2.44 -4.95 -20.82
CA VAL A 314 -2.00 -4.07 -19.73
C VAL A 314 -1.79 -2.69 -20.30
N ARG A 315 -2.50 -1.71 -19.74
CA ARG A 315 -2.49 -0.31 -20.19
C ARG A 315 -1.97 0.59 -19.09
N PHE A 316 -1.16 1.57 -19.46
CA PHE A 316 -0.79 2.65 -18.54
C PHE A 316 -0.79 4.00 -19.23
N THR A 317 -0.99 5.06 -18.46
CA THR A 317 -1.01 6.43 -18.97
C THR A 317 0.08 7.25 -18.30
N LEU A 318 0.78 8.07 -19.08
CA LEU A 318 1.70 9.08 -18.57
C LEU A 318 1.28 10.44 -19.11
N GLY A 319 1.18 11.43 -18.22
CA GLY A 319 0.85 12.81 -18.61
C GLY A 319 2.11 13.62 -18.96
N SER A 320 1.95 14.65 -19.79
CA SER A 320 2.89 15.78 -19.75
C SER A 320 2.83 16.36 -18.33
N ALA A 321 3.97 16.81 -17.79
CA ALA A 321 4.02 17.43 -16.46
C ALA A 321 2.90 18.49 -16.36
N PRO A 322 2.16 18.58 -15.23
CA PRO A 322 1.25 19.69 -15.06
C PRO A 322 2.06 20.96 -15.27
N GLU A 323 1.61 21.81 -16.21
CA GLU A 323 2.19 23.16 -16.38
C GLU A 323 2.30 23.75 -14.97
N ALA A 324 3.53 24.00 -14.54
CA ALA A 324 3.80 24.70 -13.29
C ALA A 324 2.96 25.98 -13.36
N GLY A 325 1.87 26.01 -12.61
CA GLY A 325 0.88 27.06 -12.67
C GLY A 325 1.57 28.41 -12.70
N SER A 326 1.36 29.14 -13.75
CA SER A 326 1.72 30.57 -13.85
C SER A 326 0.96 31.29 -12.73
N GLY A 327 1.58 31.30 -11.54
CA GLY A 327 1.12 32.10 -10.42
C GLY A 327 1.16 33.58 -10.87
N ARG A 328 -0.01 34.13 -11.06
CA ARG A 328 -0.23 35.58 -11.04
C ARG A 328 -0.47 36.05 -9.62
#